data_43c7bea2df4beab677e6d028a9e52272
#
_entry.id   43c7bea2df4beab677e6d028a9e52272
#
_cell.length_a   1.000
_cell.length_b   1.000
_cell.length_c   1.000
_cell.angle_alpha   90.00
_cell.angle_beta   90.00
_cell.angle_gamma   90.00
#
_symmetry.space_group_name_H-M   'P 1'
#
loop_
_entity.id
_entity.type
_entity.pdbx_description
1 polymer ?
#
loop_
_entity_poly.entity_id
_entity_poly.type
_entity_poly.pdbx_seq_one_letter_code
_entity_poly.pdbx_strand_id
1 'polypeptide(L)'
;KTYNILDAKELKPKTVNYNKLNMICSSTNLKSGIKNWLDIINPSKISDIGSSLKFCYLAEGKYDIYPRSIPTMEWDTAAGHSILKASGGNIFTTNGLELYYGKNNFKNNNFIAFSNYKNFPLSKYFLENIEDYKVYKKKIETASSSLKNGKLVVFPTETVFGLGAIGTNEKAISAIYAAKNRPQNNPLIAHFSSLKQVKKYVIFTDLANRLATNFWPGPLTMVLNINEKNRFSTILSRGKNTLAVRIPSHPVALDLISKCETPIVAPSANKSGGVSPTSAEHVKQDFKKLNGPTWQISDILDFNGCE
;
A
#
# COMPACT_ATOMS: atom_id res chain seq x y z
N LYS A 1 -0.40 -41.77 -10.70
CA LYS A 1 0.94 -41.45 -10.13
C LYS A 1 0.71 -41.01 -8.70
N THR A 2 1.24 -41.74 -7.75
CA THR A 2 1.25 -41.35 -6.33
C THR A 2 2.39 -40.34 -6.16
N TYR A 3 2.05 -39.12 -5.73
CA TYR A 3 3.07 -38.10 -5.39
C TYR A 3 3.41 -38.28 -3.91
N ASN A 4 4.69 -38.38 -3.62
CA ASN A 4 5.17 -38.39 -2.25
C ASN A 4 5.32 -36.95 -1.76
N ILE A 5 4.61 -36.55 -0.72
CA ILE A 5 4.68 -35.19 -0.13
C ILE A 5 6.11 -34.87 0.33
N LEU A 6 6.89 -35.87 0.69
CA LEU A 6 8.30 -35.70 1.13
C LEU A 6 9.22 -35.21 0.00
N ASP A 7 8.82 -35.37 -1.28
CA ASP A 7 9.55 -34.89 -2.44
C ASP A 7 9.10 -33.49 -2.91
N ALA A 8 8.12 -32.89 -2.21
CA ALA A 8 7.62 -31.57 -2.55
C ALA A 8 8.66 -30.47 -2.23
N LYS A 9 8.88 -29.58 -3.18
CA LYS A 9 9.71 -28.39 -2.97
C LYS A 9 8.85 -27.24 -2.46
N GLU A 10 9.32 -26.57 -1.40
CA GLU A 10 8.70 -25.35 -0.92
C GLU A 10 8.75 -24.26 -2.01
N LEU A 11 7.60 -23.64 -2.28
CA LEU A 11 7.55 -22.46 -3.14
C LEU A 11 8.04 -21.24 -2.37
N LYS A 12 9.00 -20.51 -2.95
CA LYS A 12 9.57 -19.30 -2.34
C LYS A 12 9.21 -18.07 -3.17
N PRO A 13 8.98 -16.91 -2.53
CA PRO A 13 8.72 -15.66 -3.23
C PRO A 13 9.83 -15.36 -4.24
N LYS A 14 9.47 -15.09 -5.49
CA LYS A 14 10.40 -14.71 -6.52
C LYS A 14 10.88 -13.28 -6.33
N THR A 15 12.17 -13.00 -6.61
CA THR A 15 12.63 -11.63 -6.83
C THR A 15 12.17 -11.18 -8.22
N VAL A 16 11.36 -10.12 -8.27
CA VAL A 16 10.79 -9.57 -9.51
C VAL A 16 11.64 -8.42 -10.02
N ASN A 17 11.96 -8.45 -11.33
CA ASN A 17 12.57 -7.32 -12.02
C ASN A 17 11.47 -6.49 -12.70
N TYR A 18 11.10 -5.37 -12.10
CA TYR A 18 10.02 -4.50 -12.56
C TYR A 18 10.25 -3.81 -13.90
N ASN A 19 11.50 -3.79 -14.37
CA ASN A 19 11.85 -3.27 -15.69
C ASN A 19 11.77 -4.35 -16.78
N LYS A 20 11.55 -5.62 -16.42
CA LYS A 20 11.52 -6.76 -17.33
C LYS A 20 10.50 -7.79 -16.86
N LEU A 21 9.21 -7.41 -16.91
CA LEU A 21 8.11 -8.25 -16.45
C LEU A 21 7.73 -9.32 -17.48
N ASN A 22 7.54 -10.56 -17.03
CA ASN A 22 6.91 -11.63 -17.78
C ASN A 22 5.43 -11.71 -17.40
N MET A 23 4.56 -11.39 -18.35
CA MET A 23 3.12 -11.39 -18.17
C MET A 23 2.51 -12.71 -18.66
N ILE A 24 1.51 -13.18 -17.94
CA ILE A 24 0.66 -14.31 -18.34
C ILE A 24 -0.79 -13.85 -18.42
N CYS A 25 -1.51 -14.26 -19.47
CA CYS A 25 -2.93 -13.98 -19.64
C CYS A 25 -3.59 -15.04 -20.53
N SER A 26 -4.87 -14.91 -20.82
CA SER A 26 -5.54 -15.71 -21.85
C SER A 26 -5.72 -14.89 -23.12
N SER A 27 -5.72 -15.57 -24.29
CA SER A 27 -5.97 -14.93 -25.58
C SER A 27 -7.25 -14.11 -25.64
N THR A 28 -8.31 -14.59 -24.99
CA THR A 28 -9.60 -13.86 -24.85
C THR A 28 -9.42 -12.54 -24.12
N ASN A 29 -8.65 -12.54 -23.04
CA ASN A 29 -8.37 -11.33 -22.23
C ASN A 29 -7.49 -10.34 -23.00
N LEU A 30 -6.51 -10.84 -23.79
CA LEU A 30 -5.66 -10.02 -24.67
C LEU A 30 -6.47 -9.28 -25.73
N LYS A 31 -7.48 -9.93 -26.30
CA LYS A 31 -8.31 -9.35 -27.37
C LYS A 31 -9.30 -8.30 -26.89
N SER A 32 -9.80 -8.40 -25.68
CA SER A 32 -11.02 -7.71 -25.25
C SER A 32 -10.87 -6.72 -24.10
N GLY A 33 -9.72 -6.59 -23.42
CA GLY A 33 -9.77 -5.75 -22.24
C GLY A 33 -8.49 -5.26 -21.62
N ILE A 34 -7.34 -5.84 -21.91
CA ILE A 34 -6.09 -5.46 -21.23
C ILE A 34 -5.20 -4.51 -22.04
N LYS A 35 -5.67 -4.01 -23.18
CA LYS A 35 -4.86 -3.15 -24.05
C LYS A 35 -4.30 -1.94 -23.30
N ASN A 36 -5.13 -1.28 -22.50
CA ASN A 36 -4.70 -0.13 -21.69
C ASN A 36 -3.66 -0.52 -20.63
N TRP A 37 -3.74 -1.74 -20.10
CA TRP A 37 -2.75 -2.24 -19.12
C TRP A 37 -1.44 -2.63 -19.76
N LEU A 38 -1.42 -3.00 -21.04
CA LEU A 38 -0.17 -3.29 -21.74
C LEU A 38 0.75 -2.08 -21.79
N ASP A 39 0.20 -0.89 -22.00
CA ASP A 39 0.97 0.36 -22.01
C ASP A 39 1.53 0.70 -20.61
N ILE A 40 0.79 0.37 -19.56
CA ILE A 40 1.22 0.61 -18.16
C ILE A 40 2.24 -0.45 -17.72
N ILE A 41 1.96 -1.72 -17.98
CA ILE A 41 2.79 -2.86 -17.56
C ILE A 41 4.08 -2.88 -18.38
N ASN A 42 3.99 -2.60 -19.68
CA ASN A 42 5.07 -2.70 -20.64
C ASN A 42 5.86 -4.02 -20.50
N PRO A 43 5.18 -5.18 -20.66
CA PRO A 43 5.81 -6.48 -20.38
C PRO A 43 6.88 -6.81 -21.42
N SER A 44 7.98 -7.39 -20.98
CA SER A 44 9.05 -7.88 -21.88
C SER A 44 8.64 -9.18 -22.60
N LYS A 45 7.72 -9.93 -22.01
CA LYS A 45 7.18 -11.17 -22.58
C LYS A 45 5.72 -11.35 -22.17
N ILE A 46 4.89 -11.77 -23.11
CA ILE A 46 3.50 -12.15 -22.88
C ILE A 46 3.34 -13.62 -23.26
N SER A 47 2.68 -14.40 -22.40
CA SER A 47 2.35 -15.79 -22.67
C SER A 47 0.86 -16.03 -22.53
N ASP A 48 0.31 -16.75 -23.51
CA ASP A 48 -1.10 -17.16 -23.52
C ASP A 48 -1.24 -18.52 -22.85
N ILE A 49 -1.92 -18.55 -21.71
CA ILE A 49 -2.22 -19.77 -20.97
C ILE A 49 -3.66 -19.72 -20.47
N GLY A 50 -4.42 -20.76 -20.75
CA GLY A 50 -5.78 -20.93 -20.26
C GLY A 50 -5.83 -21.31 -18.77
N SER A 51 -7.04 -21.36 -18.20
CA SER A 51 -7.32 -21.95 -16.88
C SER A 51 -6.71 -21.18 -15.67
N SER A 52 -7.05 -21.65 -14.47
CA SER A 52 -6.49 -21.22 -13.17
C SER A 52 -5.02 -21.60 -12.95
N LEU A 53 -4.43 -22.42 -13.85
CA LEU A 53 -2.99 -22.71 -13.85
C LEU A 53 -2.11 -21.47 -13.85
N LYS A 54 -2.62 -20.33 -14.30
CA LYS A 54 -1.91 -19.04 -14.25
C LYS A 54 -1.46 -18.68 -12.84
N PHE A 55 -2.28 -18.94 -11.83
CA PHE A 55 -1.91 -18.68 -10.44
C PHE A 55 -0.79 -19.60 -9.95
N CYS A 56 -0.80 -20.87 -10.39
CA CYS A 56 0.28 -21.81 -10.07
C CYS A 56 1.60 -21.36 -10.70
N TYR A 57 1.59 -20.92 -11.94
CA TYR A 57 2.79 -20.41 -12.60
C TYR A 57 3.33 -19.11 -11.99
N LEU A 58 2.46 -18.25 -11.49
CA LEU A 58 2.89 -17.11 -10.67
C LEU A 58 3.51 -17.58 -9.35
N ALA A 59 2.89 -18.53 -8.66
CA ALA A 59 3.38 -19.10 -7.41
C ALA A 59 4.75 -19.78 -7.57
N GLU A 60 4.99 -20.46 -8.71
CA GLU A 60 6.28 -21.01 -9.07
C GLU A 60 7.33 -19.96 -9.50
N GLY A 61 6.93 -18.70 -9.64
CA GLY A 61 7.79 -17.63 -10.12
C GLY A 61 8.16 -17.70 -11.60
N LYS A 62 7.45 -18.48 -12.41
CA LYS A 62 7.68 -18.54 -13.87
C LYS A 62 7.24 -17.26 -14.57
N TYR A 63 6.23 -16.61 -14.04
CA TYR A 63 5.71 -15.31 -14.48
C TYR A 63 5.63 -14.34 -13.32
N ASP A 64 5.51 -13.05 -13.62
CA ASP A 64 5.56 -11.98 -12.63
C ASP A 64 4.18 -11.41 -12.35
N ILE A 65 3.32 -11.31 -13.40
CA ILE A 65 2.06 -10.58 -13.35
C ILE A 65 0.98 -11.24 -14.22
N TYR A 66 -0.27 -11.23 -13.72
CA TYR A 66 -1.46 -11.67 -14.44
C TYR A 66 -2.59 -10.65 -14.25
N PRO A 67 -2.81 -9.74 -15.22
CA PRO A 67 -3.95 -8.84 -15.24
C PRO A 67 -5.21 -9.55 -15.78
N ARG A 68 -6.38 -9.22 -15.23
CA ARG A 68 -7.68 -9.74 -15.65
C ARG A 68 -8.71 -8.62 -15.69
N SER A 69 -9.20 -8.29 -16.89
CA SER A 69 -10.23 -7.29 -17.16
C SER A 69 -11.57 -7.87 -17.61
N ILE A 70 -11.65 -9.19 -17.73
CA ILE A 70 -12.90 -9.89 -18.04
C ILE A 70 -13.42 -10.50 -16.75
N PRO A 71 -14.72 -10.36 -16.44
CA PRO A 71 -15.31 -10.93 -15.22
C PRO A 71 -15.01 -12.42 -15.05
N THR A 72 -14.76 -12.83 -13.81
CA THR A 72 -14.63 -14.22 -13.38
C THR A 72 -15.51 -14.43 -12.16
N MET A 73 -15.71 -15.69 -11.79
CA MET A 73 -16.42 -16.02 -10.57
C MET A 73 -15.42 -16.35 -9.45
N GLU A 74 -15.87 -16.28 -8.21
CA GLU A 74 -15.00 -16.55 -7.05
C GLU A 74 -14.37 -17.94 -7.08
N TRP A 75 -15.09 -18.94 -7.57
CA TRP A 75 -14.57 -20.31 -7.71
C TRP A 75 -13.49 -20.47 -8.78
N ASP A 76 -13.38 -19.53 -9.72
CA ASP A 76 -12.29 -19.51 -10.71
C ASP A 76 -10.97 -19.06 -10.10
N THR A 77 -11.02 -18.39 -8.95
CA THR A 77 -9.84 -17.72 -8.37
C THR A 77 -9.47 -18.20 -6.98
N ALA A 78 -10.42 -18.66 -6.15
CA ALA A 78 -10.21 -18.89 -4.72
C ALA A 78 -9.05 -19.87 -4.41
N ALA A 79 -9.03 -21.05 -5.06
CA ALA A 79 -7.97 -22.03 -4.86
C ALA A 79 -6.61 -21.51 -5.34
N GLY A 80 -6.59 -20.90 -6.53
CA GLY A 80 -5.37 -20.30 -7.09
C GLY A 80 -4.83 -19.14 -6.27
N HIS A 81 -5.71 -18.30 -5.71
CA HIS A 81 -5.33 -17.21 -4.82
C HIS A 81 -4.68 -17.73 -3.53
N SER A 82 -5.25 -18.77 -2.93
CA SER A 82 -4.68 -19.39 -1.72
C SER A 82 -3.26 -19.92 -1.96
N ILE A 83 -3.03 -20.62 -3.09
CA ILE A 83 -1.71 -21.12 -3.48
C ILE A 83 -0.74 -19.95 -3.70
N LEU A 84 -1.18 -18.94 -4.44
CA LEU A 84 -0.37 -17.76 -4.75
C LEU A 84 0.00 -16.98 -3.48
N LYS A 85 -0.95 -16.79 -2.57
CA LYS A 85 -0.71 -16.09 -1.30
C LYS A 85 0.27 -16.86 -0.40
N ALA A 86 0.15 -18.19 -0.34
CA ALA A 86 1.08 -19.04 0.40
C ALA A 86 2.51 -18.97 -0.14
N SER A 87 2.70 -18.73 -1.44
CA SER A 87 4.02 -18.56 -2.09
C SER A 87 4.58 -17.13 -2.00
N GLY A 88 3.87 -16.19 -1.36
CA GLY A 88 4.29 -14.78 -1.21
C GLY A 88 3.78 -13.83 -2.28
N GLY A 89 2.95 -14.30 -3.21
CA GLY A 89 2.19 -13.46 -4.14
C GLY A 89 0.85 -13.00 -3.57
N ASN A 90 0.06 -12.29 -4.36
CA ASN A 90 -1.31 -11.89 -3.99
C ASN A 90 -2.13 -11.45 -5.21
N ILE A 91 -3.44 -11.25 -5.03
CA ILE A 91 -4.37 -10.71 -6.02
C ILE A 91 -4.99 -9.43 -5.47
N PHE A 92 -4.96 -8.38 -6.28
CA PHE A 92 -5.57 -7.10 -5.95
C PHE A 92 -6.59 -6.71 -7.01
N THR A 93 -7.68 -6.08 -6.59
CA THR A 93 -8.63 -5.40 -7.47
C THR A 93 -8.00 -4.13 -8.05
N THR A 94 -8.59 -3.56 -9.08
CA THR A 94 -8.07 -2.34 -9.75
C THR A 94 -8.08 -1.09 -8.87
N ASN A 95 -8.81 -1.11 -7.75
CA ASN A 95 -8.78 -0.07 -6.73
C ASN A 95 -7.72 -0.31 -5.62
N GLY A 96 -6.90 -1.34 -5.76
CA GLY A 96 -5.77 -1.59 -4.85
C GLY A 96 -6.09 -2.42 -3.61
N LEU A 97 -7.31 -2.87 -3.46
CA LEU A 97 -7.70 -3.73 -2.35
C LEU A 97 -7.40 -5.20 -2.66
N GLU A 98 -7.07 -5.97 -1.65
CA GLU A 98 -6.93 -7.42 -1.81
C GLU A 98 -8.26 -8.03 -2.27
N LEU A 99 -8.21 -8.96 -3.23
CA LEU A 99 -9.41 -9.64 -3.69
C LEU A 99 -10.03 -10.45 -2.56
N TYR A 100 -11.28 -10.12 -2.20
CA TYR A 100 -12.04 -10.80 -1.15
C TYR A 100 -13.08 -11.75 -1.73
N TYR A 101 -13.60 -12.65 -0.91
CA TYR A 101 -14.56 -13.69 -1.25
C TYR A 101 -15.82 -13.60 -0.37
N GLY A 102 -16.93 -14.12 -0.87
CA GLY A 102 -18.23 -14.05 -0.20
C GLY A 102 -19.10 -12.87 -0.68
N LYS A 103 -18.87 -12.40 -1.92
CA LYS A 103 -19.71 -11.36 -2.55
C LYS A 103 -21.11 -11.91 -2.86
N ASN A 104 -22.13 -11.05 -2.77
CA ASN A 104 -23.53 -11.45 -2.97
C ASN A 104 -23.81 -12.17 -4.30
N ASN A 105 -23.06 -11.87 -5.36
CA ASN A 105 -23.21 -12.47 -6.68
C ASN A 105 -22.03 -13.36 -7.08
N PHE A 106 -21.08 -13.61 -6.16
CA PHE A 106 -19.84 -14.40 -6.39
C PHE A 106 -19.01 -13.94 -7.58
N LYS A 107 -19.21 -12.73 -8.10
CA LYS A 107 -18.52 -12.20 -9.26
C LYS A 107 -17.30 -11.39 -8.83
N ASN A 108 -16.16 -11.67 -9.43
CA ASN A 108 -14.97 -10.90 -9.21
C ASN A 108 -14.96 -9.63 -10.07
N ASN A 109 -14.50 -8.53 -9.48
CA ASN A 109 -14.10 -7.34 -10.22
C ASN A 109 -12.82 -7.61 -11.03
N ASN A 110 -12.45 -6.66 -11.89
CA ASN A 110 -11.15 -6.66 -12.53
C ASN A 110 -10.04 -6.75 -11.48
N PHE A 111 -9.01 -7.53 -11.77
CA PHE A 111 -7.94 -7.75 -10.81
C PHE A 111 -6.57 -7.90 -11.48
N ILE A 112 -5.53 -7.78 -10.68
CA ILE A 112 -4.17 -8.09 -11.05
C ILE A 112 -3.57 -9.03 -9.99
N ALA A 113 -3.03 -10.16 -10.45
CA ALA A 113 -2.29 -11.09 -9.62
C ALA A 113 -0.79 -10.90 -9.81
N PHE A 114 -0.03 -10.98 -8.72
CA PHE A 114 1.42 -10.79 -8.68
C PHE A 114 2.10 -11.98 -8.03
N SER A 115 3.22 -12.43 -8.60
CA SER A 115 4.04 -13.50 -8.03
C SER A 115 4.72 -13.08 -6.71
N ASN A 116 5.03 -11.80 -6.56
CA ASN A 116 5.52 -11.18 -5.34
C ASN A 116 5.13 -9.70 -5.35
N TYR A 117 4.42 -9.25 -4.33
CA TYR A 117 3.92 -7.87 -4.26
C TYR A 117 4.68 -6.98 -3.27
N LYS A 118 5.52 -7.55 -2.39
CA LYS A 118 6.14 -6.82 -1.26
C LYS A 118 7.03 -5.63 -1.67
N ASN A 119 7.54 -5.63 -2.89
CA ASN A 119 8.36 -4.53 -3.42
C ASN A 119 7.82 -4.02 -4.76
N PHE A 120 6.56 -4.31 -5.05
CA PHE A 120 5.94 -3.97 -6.32
C PHE A 120 5.41 -2.53 -6.25
N PRO A 121 5.62 -1.68 -7.27
CA PRO A 121 5.00 -0.37 -7.36
C PRO A 121 3.51 -0.52 -7.72
N LEU A 122 2.72 -1.04 -6.77
CA LEU A 122 1.33 -1.47 -6.96
C LEU A 122 0.46 -0.37 -7.56
N SER A 123 0.65 0.87 -7.11
CA SER A 123 -0.10 2.02 -7.60
C SER A 123 -0.03 2.22 -9.12
N LYS A 124 1.10 1.86 -9.74
CA LYS A 124 1.24 1.91 -11.21
C LYS A 124 0.21 1.04 -11.93
N TYR A 125 -0.27 -0.03 -11.28
CA TYR A 125 -1.09 -1.08 -11.90
C TYR A 125 -2.56 -1.04 -11.48
N PHE A 126 -2.93 -0.15 -10.55
CA PHE A 126 -4.32 -0.04 -10.09
C PHE A 126 -5.19 0.89 -10.94
N LEU A 127 -4.62 1.50 -11.97
CA LEU A 127 -5.32 2.43 -12.83
C LEU A 127 -5.59 1.76 -14.18
N GLU A 128 -6.83 1.88 -14.64
CA GLU A 128 -7.32 1.17 -15.83
C GLU A 128 -6.79 1.77 -17.15
N ASN A 129 -6.22 2.99 -17.10
CA ASN A 129 -5.66 3.64 -18.28
C ASN A 129 -4.48 4.55 -17.93
N ILE A 130 -3.69 4.90 -18.96
CA ILE A 130 -2.46 5.70 -18.82
C ILE A 130 -2.73 7.16 -18.42
N GLU A 131 -3.89 7.72 -18.79
CA GLU A 131 -4.24 9.09 -18.41
C GLU A 131 -4.56 9.18 -16.93
N ASP A 132 -5.31 8.22 -16.38
CA ASP A 132 -5.57 8.12 -14.94
C ASP A 132 -4.26 7.98 -14.16
N TYR A 133 -3.31 7.21 -14.70
CA TYR A 133 -1.99 7.08 -14.11
C TYR A 133 -1.19 8.39 -14.12
N LYS A 134 -1.27 9.17 -15.20
CA LYS A 134 -0.63 10.51 -15.25
C LYS A 134 -1.24 11.47 -14.23
N VAL A 135 -2.58 11.49 -14.14
CA VAL A 135 -3.31 12.28 -13.14
C VAL A 135 -2.93 11.85 -11.73
N TYR A 136 -2.90 10.56 -11.47
CA TYR A 136 -2.46 9.98 -10.20
C TYR A 136 -1.03 10.44 -9.83
N LYS A 137 -0.07 10.26 -10.73
CA LYS A 137 1.32 10.70 -10.48
C LYS A 137 1.40 12.18 -10.14
N LYS A 138 0.70 13.03 -10.90
CA LYS A 138 0.66 14.47 -10.64
C LYS A 138 0.07 14.78 -9.27
N LYS A 139 -0.99 14.09 -8.84
CA LYS A 139 -1.57 14.26 -7.50
C LYS A 139 -0.58 13.85 -6.40
N ILE A 140 0.11 12.71 -6.54
CA ILE A 140 1.15 12.28 -5.58
C ILE A 140 2.31 13.28 -5.51
N GLU A 141 2.75 13.81 -6.65
CA GLU A 141 3.81 14.84 -6.70
C GLU A 141 3.39 16.14 -6.02
N THR A 142 2.18 16.61 -6.27
CA THR A 142 1.61 17.80 -5.63
C THR A 142 1.50 17.60 -4.12
N ALA A 143 0.93 16.47 -3.69
CA ALA A 143 0.78 16.15 -2.26
C ALA A 143 2.13 16.01 -1.55
N SER A 144 3.11 15.36 -2.18
CA SER A 144 4.48 15.27 -1.65
C SER A 144 5.12 16.64 -1.50
N SER A 145 4.96 17.52 -2.48
CA SER A 145 5.45 18.90 -2.43
C SER A 145 4.77 19.70 -1.30
N SER A 146 3.46 19.53 -1.14
CA SER A 146 2.69 20.14 -0.04
C SER A 146 3.22 19.71 1.33
N LEU A 147 3.44 18.40 1.53
CA LEU A 147 4.03 17.87 2.76
C LEU A 147 5.42 18.42 3.04
N LYS A 148 6.30 18.46 2.03
CA LYS A 148 7.65 19.02 2.14
C LYS A 148 7.64 20.51 2.50
N ASN A 149 6.60 21.25 2.08
CA ASN A 149 6.37 22.66 2.43
C ASN A 149 5.66 22.83 3.79
N GLY A 150 5.54 21.78 4.59
CA GLY A 150 4.98 21.83 5.96
C GLY A 150 3.47 21.86 6.05
N LYS A 151 2.74 21.65 4.92
CA LYS A 151 1.29 21.50 4.91
C LYS A 151 0.89 20.09 5.30
N LEU A 152 -0.39 19.90 5.64
CA LEU A 152 -0.97 18.59 5.91
C LEU A 152 -1.61 18.01 4.65
N VAL A 153 -1.54 16.68 4.51
CA VAL A 153 -2.19 15.92 3.44
C VAL A 153 -2.96 14.76 4.06
N VAL A 154 -4.18 14.56 3.59
CA VAL A 154 -4.97 13.38 3.94
C VAL A 154 -4.74 12.31 2.88
N PHE A 155 -4.46 11.09 3.32
CA PHE A 155 -4.21 9.95 2.42
C PHE A 155 -4.82 8.65 2.96
N PRO A 156 -5.27 7.75 2.07
CA PRO A 156 -5.83 6.47 2.46
C PRO A 156 -4.74 5.51 2.93
N THR A 157 -5.13 4.64 3.87
CA THR A 157 -4.36 3.44 4.23
C THR A 157 -5.29 2.22 4.13
N GLU A 158 -4.77 1.02 4.30
CA GLU A 158 -5.56 -0.21 4.34
C GLU A 158 -6.46 -0.34 5.60
N THR A 159 -6.44 0.66 6.46
CA THR A 159 -7.32 0.71 7.65
C THR A 159 -8.25 1.91 7.61
N VAL A 160 -7.71 3.12 7.65
CA VAL A 160 -8.47 4.38 7.68
C VAL A 160 -7.67 5.48 7.00
N PHE A 161 -8.30 6.60 6.65
CA PHE A 161 -7.59 7.78 6.19
C PHE A 161 -6.72 8.37 7.28
N GLY A 162 -5.47 8.70 6.93
CA GLY A 162 -4.50 9.35 7.79
C GLY A 162 -4.36 10.84 7.50
N LEU A 163 -4.25 11.66 8.54
CA LEU A 163 -3.86 13.08 8.42
C LEU A 163 -2.35 13.19 8.58
N GLY A 164 -1.64 13.36 7.46
CA GLY A 164 -0.20 13.28 7.37
C GLY A 164 0.54 14.60 7.45
N ALA A 165 1.72 14.53 8.07
CA ALA A 165 2.75 15.57 8.05
C ALA A 165 4.13 14.95 7.89
N ILE A 166 5.10 15.70 7.34
CA ILE A 166 6.52 15.28 7.31
C ILE A 166 7.03 15.06 8.73
N GLY A 167 7.51 13.85 8.99
CA GLY A 167 7.94 13.43 10.33
C GLY A 167 9.24 14.09 10.84
N THR A 168 9.97 14.76 9.98
CA THR A 168 11.21 15.50 10.33
C THR A 168 10.97 16.99 10.54
N ASN A 169 9.71 17.47 10.47
CA ASN A 169 9.35 18.87 10.62
C ASN A 169 8.44 19.06 11.84
N GLU A 170 8.98 19.60 12.93
CA GLU A 170 8.25 19.81 14.19
C GLU A 170 7.04 20.73 14.03
N LYS A 171 7.13 21.77 13.18
CA LYS A 171 6.00 22.68 12.91
C LYS A 171 4.86 21.94 12.22
N ALA A 172 5.17 21.11 11.24
CA ALA A 172 4.18 20.28 10.54
C ALA A 172 3.55 19.23 11.46
N ILE A 173 4.34 18.61 12.36
CA ILE A 173 3.83 17.69 13.39
C ILE A 173 2.88 18.43 14.34
N SER A 174 3.26 19.61 14.80
CA SER A 174 2.42 20.44 15.70
C SER A 174 1.11 20.86 15.03
N ALA A 175 1.12 21.09 13.71
CA ALA A 175 -0.06 21.39 12.92
C ALA A 175 -1.11 20.25 12.96
N ILE A 176 -0.68 18.96 12.99
CA ILE A 176 -1.62 17.83 13.19
C ILE A 176 -2.38 17.95 14.51
N TYR A 177 -1.67 18.24 15.60
CA TYR A 177 -2.29 18.37 16.93
C TYR A 177 -3.30 19.52 16.95
N ALA A 178 -2.94 20.66 16.37
CA ALA A 178 -3.80 21.83 16.26
C ALA A 178 -5.05 21.53 15.40
N ALA A 179 -4.87 20.93 14.22
CA ALA A 179 -5.97 20.59 13.31
C ALA A 179 -6.98 19.64 13.94
N LYS A 180 -6.51 18.65 14.71
CA LYS A 180 -7.34 17.61 15.34
C LYS A 180 -7.89 18.03 16.72
N ASN A 181 -7.41 19.12 17.32
CA ASN A 181 -7.60 19.42 18.75
C ASN A 181 -7.15 18.22 19.63
N ARG A 182 -5.96 17.67 19.31
CA ARG A 182 -5.41 16.46 19.93
C ARG A 182 -4.48 16.83 21.09
N PRO A 183 -4.54 16.15 22.24
CA PRO A 183 -3.57 16.35 23.31
C PRO A 183 -2.14 16.05 22.84
N GLN A 184 -1.21 16.95 23.16
CA GLN A 184 0.19 16.87 22.67
C GLN A 184 0.97 15.65 23.21
N ASN A 185 0.57 15.11 24.35
CA ASN A 185 1.15 13.92 24.97
C ASN A 185 0.73 12.59 24.28
N ASN A 186 -0.27 12.62 23.40
CA ASN A 186 -0.75 11.43 22.69
C ASN A 186 0.09 11.19 21.43
N PRO A 187 0.93 10.13 21.40
CA PRO A 187 1.90 9.94 20.32
C PRO A 187 1.25 9.69 18.95
N LEU A 188 2.01 9.92 17.89
CA LEU A 188 1.63 9.65 16.51
C LEU A 188 2.35 8.40 16.00
N ILE A 189 1.78 7.76 14.98
CA ILE A 189 2.40 6.64 14.29
C ILE A 189 3.22 7.21 13.11
N ALA A 190 4.49 6.81 13.03
CA ALA A 190 5.36 7.13 11.92
C ALA A 190 5.21 6.05 10.83
N HIS A 191 4.85 6.47 9.63
CA HIS A 191 4.66 5.61 8.46
C HIS A 191 5.87 5.69 7.55
N PHE A 192 6.32 4.52 7.09
CA PHE A 192 7.52 4.34 6.28
C PHE A 192 7.19 3.59 4.98
N SER A 193 8.00 3.78 3.95
CA SER A 193 7.82 3.08 2.66
C SER A 193 8.60 1.75 2.58
N SER A 194 9.56 1.50 3.48
CA SER A 194 10.37 0.29 3.44
C SER A 194 11.01 -0.04 4.78
N LEU A 195 11.32 -1.33 5.00
CA LEU A 195 12.04 -1.79 6.18
C LEU A 195 13.44 -1.14 6.30
N LYS A 196 14.13 -0.91 5.16
CA LYS A 196 15.41 -0.20 5.14
C LYS A 196 15.28 1.23 5.69
N GLN A 197 14.17 1.90 5.41
CA GLN A 197 13.91 3.25 5.92
C GLN A 197 13.62 3.18 7.44
N VAL A 198 12.75 2.28 7.91
CA VAL A 198 12.43 2.14 9.34
C VAL A 198 13.66 1.89 10.20
N LYS A 199 14.55 0.98 9.76
CA LYS A 199 15.78 0.61 10.50
C LYS A 199 16.77 1.76 10.72
N LYS A 200 16.61 2.88 10.04
CA LYS A 200 17.39 4.10 10.33
C LYS A 200 16.92 4.83 11.59
N TYR A 201 15.66 4.63 11.99
CA TYR A 201 15.01 5.41 13.06
C TYR A 201 14.80 4.62 14.35
N VAL A 202 14.68 3.31 14.27
CA VAL A 202 14.44 2.43 15.42
C VAL A 202 15.33 1.21 15.41
N ILE A 203 15.52 0.62 16.62
CA ILE A 203 16.32 -0.58 16.85
C ILE A 203 15.40 -1.81 16.68
N PHE A 204 15.82 -2.75 15.85
CA PHE A 204 15.10 -4.00 15.62
C PHE A 204 15.67 -5.14 16.45
N THR A 205 14.81 -5.80 17.22
CA THR A 205 15.07 -7.11 17.81
C THR A 205 14.79 -8.23 16.79
N ASP A 206 15.19 -9.47 17.09
CA ASP A 206 14.87 -10.63 16.25
C ASP A 206 13.36 -10.84 16.12
N LEU A 207 12.61 -10.63 17.21
CA LEU A 207 11.15 -10.67 17.17
C LEU A 207 10.57 -9.61 16.23
N ALA A 208 11.04 -8.36 16.35
CA ALA A 208 10.60 -7.28 15.48
C ALA A 208 10.92 -7.56 13.99
N ASN A 209 12.08 -8.16 13.69
CA ASN A 209 12.43 -8.57 12.32
C ASN A 209 11.47 -9.65 11.81
N ARG A 210 11.14 -10.68 12.60
CA ARG A 210 10.17 -11.72 12.22
C ARG A 210 8.77 -11.16 11.98
N LEU A 211 8.29 -10.29 12.87
CA LEU A 211 6.98 -9.63 12.72
C LEU A 211 6.95 -8.73 11.47
N ALA A 212 7.97 -7.92 11.24
CA ALA A 212 8.07 -7.09 10.06
C ALA A 212 8.05 -7.91 8.76
N THR A 213 8.76 -9.04 8.71
CA THR A 213 8.81 -9.91 7.54
C THR A 213 7.44 -10.52 7.20
N ASN A 214 6.65 -10.87 8.24
CA ASN A 214 5.37 -11.52 8.05
C ASN A 214 4.21 -10.53 7.82
N PHE A 215 4.23 -9.35 8.48
CA PHE A 215 3.09 -8.45 8.56
C PHE A 215 3.28 -7.09 7.87
N TRP A 216 4.48 -6.78 7.38
CA TRP A 216 4.73 -5.56 6.60
C TRP A 216 5.05 -5.87 5.12
N PRO A 217 4.51 -5.05 4.20
CA PRO A 217 3.54 -3.95 4.39
C PRO A 217 2.20 -4.45 4.94
N GLY A 218 1.56 -3.69 5.84
CA GLY A 218 0.29 -4.08 6.45
C GLY A 218 -0.11 -3.26 7.68
N PRO A 219 -1.22 -3.65 8.35
CA PRO A 219 -1.83 -2.87 9.42
C PRO A 219 -1.08 -2.92 10.75
N LEU A 220 -0.06 -3.79 10.88
CA LEU A 220 0.69 -3.93 12.13
C LEU A 220 1.47 -2.64 12.44
N THR A 221 1.24 -2.07 13.62
CA THR A 221 2.08 -1.02 14.21
C THR A 221 2.93 -1.64 15.32
N MET A 222 4.24 -1.41 15.26
CA MET A 222 5.17 -1.81 16.32
C MET A 222 5.67 -0.59 17.08
N VAL A 223 5.82 -0.72 18.39
CA VAL A 223 6.48 0.29 19.25
C VAL A 223 7.88 -0.22 19.57
N LEU A 224 8.88 0.47 19.05
CA LEU A 224 10.28 0.05 19.12
C LEU A 224 11.14 1.16 19.74
N ASN A 225 12.28 0.77 20.35
CA ASN A 225 13.24 1.73 20.86
C ASN A 225 13.84 2.57 19.73
N ILE A 226 14.00 3.86 19.96
CA ILE A 226 14.57 4.79 18.96
C ILE A 226 16.06 4.49 18.75
N ASN A 227 16.52 4.76 17.52
CA ASN A 227 17.94 4.83 17.23
C ASN A 227 18.42 6.26 17.54
N GLU A 228 19.06 6.44 18.70
CA GLU A 228 19.52 7.75 19.20
C GLU A 228 20.58 8.41 18.30
N LYS A 229 21.29 7.63 17.48
CA LYS A 229 22.23 8.16 16.47
C LYS A 229 21.54 8.96 15.38
N ASN A 230 20.23 8.81 15.20
CA ASN A 230 19.45 9.56 14.24
C ASN A 230 18.66 10.66 14.95
N ARG A 231 19.10 11.91 14.78
CA ARG A 231 18.47 13.10 15.39
C ARG A 231 16.95 13.22 15.11
N PHE A 232 16.48 12.72 13.98
CA PHE A 232 15.06 12.75 13.65
C PHE A 232 14.22 11.75 14.45
N SER A 233 14.83 10.74 15.05
CA SER A 233 14.13 9.81 15.95
C SER A 233 13.57 10.55 17.16
N THR A 234 14.32 11.48 17.73
CA THR A 234 13.87 12.31 18.86
C THR A 234 12.68 13.19 18.50
N ILE A 235 12.69 13.82 17.30
CA ILE A 235 11.58 14.62 16.81
C ILE A 235 10.32 13.74 16.65
N LEU A 236 10.45 12.58 16.00
CA LEU A 236 9.36 11.65 15.76
C LEU A 236 8.78 11.06 17.06
N SER A 237 9.63 10.73 18.01
CA SER A 237 9.24 10.15 19.30
C SER A 237 8.70 11.18 20.29
N ARG A 238 8.81 12.48 19.97
CA ARG A 238 8.44 13.59 20.88
C ARG A 238 9.19 13.52 22.21
N GLY A 239 10.48 13.20 22.15
CA GLY A 239 11.35 13.06 23.31
C GLY A 239 11.17 11.76 24.11
N LYS A 240 10.40 10.78 23.61
CA LYS A 240 10.29 9.44 24.21
C LYS A 240 11.39 8.53 23.69
N ASN A 241 11.71 7.49 24.47
CA ASN A 241 12.70 6.46 24.09
C ASN A 241 12.14 5.45 23.06
N THR A 242 10.86 5.55 22.73
CA THR A 242 10.20 4.64 21.78
C THR A 242 9.44 5.40 20.71
N LEU A 243 9.29 4.76 19.56
CA LEU A 243 8.53 5.26 18.41
C LEU A 243 7.57 4.19 17.90
N ALA A 244 6.32 4.57 17.67
CA ALA A 244 5.34 3.75 16.96
C ALA A 244 5.61 3.82 15.46
N VAL A 245 5.87 2.69 14.81
CA VAL A 245 6.26 2.59 13.41
C VAL A 245 5.39 1.60 12.65
N ARG A 246 5.10 1.92 11.38
CA ARG A 246 4.31 1.07 10.48
C ARG A 246 4.78 1.24 9.03
N ILE A 247 4.70 0.18 8.24
CA ILE A 247 4.77 0.24 6.79
C ILE A 247 3.37 -0.14 6.29
N PRO A 248 2.55 0.82 5.83
CA PRO A 248 1.20 0.54 5.35
C PRO A 248 1.24 -0.28 4.06
N SER A 249 0.17 -1.02 3.75
CA SER A 249 0.06 -1.76 2.49
C SER A 249 -0.66 -1.01 1.38
N HIS A 250 -1.35 0.09 1.70
CA HIS A 250 -2.08 0.86 0.70
C HIS A 250 -1.11 1.56 -0.27
N PRO A 251 -1.29 1.38 -1.61
CA PRO A 251 -0.33 1.86 -2.61
C PRO A 251 -0.16 3.37 -2.60
N VAL A 252 -1.25 4.13 -2.43
CA VAL A 252 -1.20 5.60 -2.35
C VAL A 252 -0.33 6.06 -1.17
N ALA A 253 -0.47 5.40 -0.01
CA ALA A 253 0.35 5.69 1.16
C ALA A 253 1.84 5.40 0.89
N LEU A 254 2.15 4.23 0.33
CA LEU A 254 3.52 3.84 0.00
C LEU A 254 4.19 4.78 -1.00
N ASP A 255 3.46 5.16 -2.08
CA ASP A 255 3.98 6.07 -3.08
C ASP A 255 4.22 7.47 -2.52
N LEU A 256 3.27 7.99 -1.74
CA LEU A 256 3.40 9.30 -1.10
C LEU A 256 4.61 9.33 -0.16
N ILE A 257 4.76 8.33 0.72
CA ILE A 257 5.88 8.23 1.66
C ILE A 257 7.20 8.07 0.92
N SER A 258 7.22 7.24 -0.12
CA SER A 258 8.40 7.03 -0.96
C SER A 258 8.83 8.31 -1.67
N LYS A 259 7.86 9.06 -2.23
CA LYS A 259 8.11 10.34 -2.91
C LYS A 259 8.59 11.45 -1.95
N CYS A 260 8.16 11.38 -0.69
CA CYS A 260 8.66 12.28 0.36
C CYS A 260 10.10 11.96 0.78
N GLU A 261 10.55 10.70 0.62
CA GLU A 261 11.87 10.20 1.04
C GLU A 261 12.12 10.24 2.56
N THR A 262 11.15 10.74 3.32
CA THR A 262 11.14 10.85 4.77
C THR A 262 9.88 10.19 5.34
N PRO A 263 9.88 9.74 6.60
CA PRO A 263 8.67 9.22 7.21
C PRO A 263 7.57 10.28 7.29
N ILE A 264 6.31 9.83 7.18
CA ILE A 264 5.13 10.66 7.40
C ILE A 264 4.51 10.23 8.72
N VAL A 265 4.30 11.16 9.66
CA VAL A 265 3.49 10.90 10.84
C VAL A 265 2.02 11.13 10.51
N ALA A 266 1.17 10.17 10.87
CA ALA A 266 -0.25 10.26 10.58
C ALA A 266 -1.10 9.55 11.64
N PRO A 267 -1.90 10.26 12.41
CA PRO A 267 -3.07 9.72 13.09
C PRO A 267 -4.23 9.59 12.10
N SER A 268 -5.34 8.96 12.51
CA SER A 268 -6.59 8.96 11.72
C SER A 268 -7.05 10.39 11.39
N ALA A 269 -7.63 10.58 10.19
CA ALA A 269 -8.01 11.91 9.68
C ALA A 269 -9.40 12.36 10.17
N ASN A 270 -9.66 12.33 11.50
CA ASN A 270 -10.85 12.82 12.19
C ASN A 270 -10.49 13.79 13.31
N LYS A 271 -11.45 14.54 13.82
CA LYS A 271 -11.29 15.27 15.09
C LYS A 271 -11.03 14.30 16.23
N SER A 272 -10.25 14.74 17.24
CA SER A 272 -9.91 13.88 18.39
C SER A 272 -11.17 13.44 19.12
N GLY A 273 -11.32 12.13 19.37
CA GLY A 273 -12.50 11.52 19.98
C GLY A 273 -13.64 11.17 19.00
N GLY A 274 -13.54 11.53 17.72
CA GLY A 274 -14.48 11.15 16.68
C GLY A 274 -14.21 9.76 16.08
N VAL A 275 -15.10 9.30 15.19
CA VAL A 275 -14.97 8.03 14.47
C VAL A 275 -13.89 8.17 13.40
N SER A 276 -13.05 7.13 13.25
CA SER A 276 -12.01 7.12 12.22
C SER A 276 -12.61 7.07 10.82
N PRO A 277 -12.15 7.90 9.86
CA PRO A 277 -12.74 8.00 8.54
C PRO A 277 -12.28 6.86 7.62
N THR A 278 -13.24 6.23 6.95
CA THR A 278 -13.00 5.21 5.92
C THR A 278 -13.21 5.76 4.50
N SER A 279 -13.68 7.00 4.37
CA SER A 279 -13.85 7.68 3.09
C SER A 279 -13.38 9.13 3.16
N ALA A 280 -13.05 9.72 2.01
CA ALA A 280 -12.71 11.14 1.90
C ALA A 280 -13.87 12.05 2.33
N GLU A 281 -15.11 11.60 2.13
CA GLU A 281 -16.31 12.35 2.54
C GLU A 281 -16.41 12.45 4.06
N HIS A 282 -16.11 11.39 4.81
CA HIS A 282 -16.03 11.45 6.28
C HIS A 282 -14.98 12.46 6.74
N VAL A 283 -13.83 12.52 6.06
CA VAL A 283 -12.79 13.53 6.37
C VAL A 283 -13.31 14.95 6.16
N LYS A 284 -14.00 15.21 5.03
CA LYS A 284 -14.57 16.54 4.72
C LYS A 284 -15.63 16.97 5.73
N GLN A 285 -16.41 16.03 6.26
CA GLN A 285 -17.40 16.29 7.32
C GLN A 285 -16.72 16.73 8.62
N ASP A 286 -15.62 16.09 9.02
CA ASP A 286 -14.88 16.44 10.23
C ASP A 286 -14.06 17.73 10.08
N PHE A 287 -13.50 17.97 8.90
CA PHE A 287 -12.68 19.14 8.58
C PHE A 287 -13.42 20.07 7.62
N LYS A 288 -14.61 20.58 8.03
CA LYS A 288 -15.45 21.55 7.25
C LYS A 288 -14.66 22.74 6.72
N LYS A 289 -13.63 23.19 7.47
CA LYS A 289 -12.64 24.16 7.01
C LYS A 289 -11.31 23.42 6.87
N LEU A 290 -10.71 23.47 5.69
CA LEU A 290 -9.39 22.83 5.42
C LEU A 290 -8.21 23.66 5.96
N ASN A 291 -8.48 24.80 6.58
CA ASN A 291 -7.47 25.72 7.11
C ASN A 291 -7.81 26.14 8.53
N GLY A 292 -6.78 26.32 9.35
CA GLY A 292 -6.83 26.93 10.66
C GLY A 292 -5.70 27.96 10.81
N PRO A 293 -5.58 28.63 11.96
CA PRO A 293 -4.57 29.66 12.19
C PRO A 293 -3.12 29.18 11.97
N THR A 294 -2.85 27.91 12.25
CA THR A 294 -1.49 27.33 12.23
C THR A 294 -1.38 26.07 11.38
N TRP A 295 -2.39 25.73 10.60
CA TRP A 295 -2.40 24.52 9.79
C TRP A 295 -3.22 24.68 8.50
N GLN A 296 -2.86 23.91 7.50
CA GLN A 296 -3.57 23.81 6.22
C GLN A 296 -3.56 22.37 5.73
N ILE A 297 -4.73 21.81 5.45
CA ILE A 297 -4.90 20.57 4.69
C ILE A 297 -4.94 20.98 3.22
N SER A 298 -3.89 20.66 2.46
CA SER A 298 -3.77 21.05 1.06
C SER A 298 -4.44 20.09 0.12
N ASP A 299 -4.45 18.80 0.47
CA ASP A 299 -4.96 17.73 -0.39
C ASP A 299 -5.63 16.64 0.42
N ILE A 300 -6.70 16.09 -0.13
CA ILE A 300 -7.31 14.82 0.28
C ILE A 300 -7.13 13.87 -0.90
N LEU A 301 -6.21 12.91 -0.75
CA LEU A 301 -5.94 11.91 -1.78
C LEU A 301 -7.04 10.87 -1.74
N ASP A 302 -8.06 11.08 -2.57
CA ASP A 302 -9.16 10.15 -2.76
C ASP A 302 -8.97 9.41 -4.08
N PHE A 303 -8.58 8.15 -3.97
CA PHE A 303 -8.48 7.22 -5.09
C PHE A 303 -9.31 5.99 -4.74
N ASN A 304 -10.64 6.12 -4.82
CA ASN A 304 -11.64 5.06 -4.58
C ASN A 304 -11.67 4.46 -3.18
N GLY A 305 -11.72 5.30 -2.16
CA GLY A 305 -12.12 4.93 -0.79
C GLY A 305 -11.31 3.81 -0.11
N CYS A 306 -11.22 3.87 1.22
CA CYS A 306 -10.88 2.72 2.05
C CYS A 306 -12.19 1.95 2.33
N GLU A 307 -12.65 1.11 1.42
CA GLU A 307 -13.73 0.15 1.69
C GLU A 307 -13.17 -1.22 2.05
#